data_95a3344c0e05ee1ce6833e4dd4023a67
#
_entry.id   95a3344c0e05ee1ce6833e4dd4023a67
#
_cell.length_a   1.000
_cell.length_b   1.000
_cell.length_c   1.000
_cell.angle_alpha   90.00
_cell.angle_beta   90.00
_cell.angle_gamma   90.00
#
_symmetry.space_group_name_H-M   'P 1'
#
loop_
_entity.id
_entity.type
_entity.pdbx_description
1 polymer ?
#
loop_
_entity_poly.entity_id
_entity_poly.type
_entity_poly.pdbx_seq_one_letter_code
_entity_poly.pdbx_strand_id
1 'polypeptide(L)'
;TGLSKVRRPTSSTLVTYTALFSCGNATSTTATFTIIDTIAPNFVEPLPTDEFICGQITPPATLTATDNCGSAVVTFTETVDSVSQINTKIYTRVWTATDECQNITVHQQKITVSEIIRIELARTICEGEQYVLGDNSYGLTGVYNETFTSSLGCDSTVTLNLTVNPVK
;
A
#
# COMPACT_ATOMS: atom_id res chain seq x y z
N THR A 1 6.45 21.60 -43.60
CA THR A 1 7.15 20.35 -43.42
C THR A 1 7.04 20.00 -41.96
N GLY A 2 6.10 19.06 -41.65
CA GLY A 2 5.77 18.66 -40.27
C GLY A 2 6.94 17.97 -39.60
N LEU A 3 7.35 18.51 -38.45
CA LEU A 3 8.24 17.79 -37.51
C LEU A 3 7.47 16.55 -37.00
N SER A 4 7.91 15.38 -37.43
CA SER A 4 7.44 14.11 -36.85
C SER A 4 7.72 14.15 -35.35
N LYS A 5 6.67 13.94 -34.55
CA LYS A 5 6.74 13.87 -33.09
C LYS A 5 7.58 12.64 -32.74
N VAL A 6 8.89 12.79 -32.60
CA VAL A 6 9.77 11.72 -32.14
C VAL A 6 9.50 11.53 -30.63
N ARG A 7 8.73 10.48 -30.30
CA ARG A 7 8.52 10.04 -28.93
C ARG A 7 9.78 9.32 -28.42
N ARG A 8 10.80 10.09 -28.08
CA ARG A 8 11.98 9.57 -27.38
C ARG A 8 12.23 10.42 -26.14
N PRO A 9 12.58 9.81 -25.02
CA PRO A 9 12.78 10.49 -23.74
C PRO A 9 13.89 11.56 -23.82
N THR A 10 14.87 11.32 -24.65
CA THR A 10 15.90 12.29 -25.04
C THR A 10 16.10 12.24 -26.54
N SER A 11 15.91 13.35 -27.21
CA SER A 11 16.17 13.46 -28.66
C SER A 11 17.19 14.56 -28.91
N SER A 12 18.26 14.21 -29.62
CA SER A 12 19.27 15.16 -30.05
C SER A 12 19.32 15.21 -31.60
N THR A 13 19.20 16.39 -32.17
CA THR A 13 19.24 16.60 -33.59
C THR A 13 20.37 17.57 -33.93
N LEU A 14 21.29 17.15 -34.81
CA LEU A 14 22.31 18.01 -35.37
C LEU A 14 21.73 18.75 -36.55
N VAL A 15 21.72 20.07 -36.48
CA VAL A 15 21.29 20.94 -37.58
C VAL A 15 22.51 21.61 -38.19
N THR A 16 22.67 21.47 -39.52
CA THR A 16 23.75 22.11 -40.24
C THR A 16 23.20 23.35 -40.96
N TYR A 17 23.80 24.49 -40.68
CA TYR A 17 23.51 25.75 -41.34
C TYR A 17 24.60 25.97 -42.42
N THR A 18 24.20 26.16 -43.67
CA THR A 18 25.15 26.40 -44.76
C THR A 18 24.86 27.78 -45.37
N ALA A 19 25.87 28.63 -45.38
CA ALA A 19 25.84 29.90 -46.13
C ALA A 19 26.55 29.69 -47.46
N LEU A 20 25.86 30.08 -48.54
CA LEU A 20 26.37 30.07 -49.90
C LEU A 20 26.73 31.51 -50.33
N PHE A 21 27.90 31.69 -50.88
CA PHE A 21 28.37 32.94 -51.41
C PHE A 21 28.15 33.00 -52.92
N SER A 22 28.00 34.19 -53.46
CA SER A 22 27.69 34.43 -54.90
C SER A 22 28.77 33.89 -55.84
N CYS A 23 29.99 33.63 -55.38
CA CYS A 23 31.07 33.06 -56.17
C CYS A 23 31.20 31.53 -56.04
N GLY A 24 30.18 30.84 -55.50
CA GLY A 24 30.14 29.39 -55.39
C GLY A 24 30.81 28.79 -54.17
N ASN A 25 31.40 29.63 -53.31
CA ASN A 25 31.96 29.19 -52.04
C ASN A 25 30.83 28.98 -51.00
N ALA A 26 31.00 27.98 -50.13
CA ALA A 26 30.08 27.69 -49.07
C ALA A 26 30.82 27.56 -47.73
N THR A 27 30.21 28.02 -46.66
CA THR A 27 30.66 27.72 -45.29
C THR A 27 29.49 27.12 -44.51
N SER A 28 29.78 26.21 -43.64
CA SER A 28 28.76 25.59 -42.80
C SER A 28 29.15 25.56 -41.34
N THR A 29 28.16 25.68 -40.45
CA THR A 29 28.28 25.47 -39.02
C THR A 29 27.18 24.55 -38.57
N THR A 30 27.37 23.88 -37.44
CA THR A 30 26.42 22.92 -36.86
C THR A 30 25.97 23.39 -35.48
N ALA A 31 24.71 23.12 -35.16
CA ALA A 31 24.16 23.27 -33.82
C ALA A 31 23.40 22.00 -33.44
N THR A 32 23.53 21.59 -32.18
CA THR A 32 22.81 20.44 -31.63
C THR A 32 21.65 20.93 -30.77
N PHE A 33 20.44 20.48 -31.10
CA PHE A 33 19.25 20.69 -30.33
C PHE A 33 18.94 19.42 -29.55
N THR A 34 18.82 19.53 -28.21
CA THR A 34 18.46 18.42 -27.32
C THR A 34 17.11 18.70 -26.68
N ILE A 35 16.19 17.75 -26.79
CA ILE A 35 14.90 17.76 -26.11
C ILE A 35 15.01 16.75 -24.99
N ILE A 36 14.74 17.18 -23.76
CA ILE A 36 14.76 16.35 -22.55
C ILE A 36 13.36 16.39 -21.94
N ASP A 37 12.81 15.23 -21.62
CA ASP A 37 11.61 15.15 -20.81
C ASP A 37 11.93 15.35 -19.32
N THR A 38 11.18 16.22 -18.69
CA THR A 38 11.31 16.56 -17.27
C THR A 38 10.00 16.39 -16.49
N ILE A 39 8.98 15.80 -17.16
CA ILE A 39 7.67 15.59 -16.55
C ILE A 39 7.60 14.17 -16.02
N ALA A 40 7.24 14.04 -14.75
CA ALA A 40 7.09 12.74 -14.13
C ALA A 40 5.77 12.05 -14.55
N PRO A 41 5.73 10.70 -14.60
CA PRO A 41 4.53 9.96 -14.97
C PRO A 41 3.41 10.11 -13.95
N ASN A 42 2.17 9.89 -14.39
CA ASN A 42 0.98 9.90 -13.54
C ASN A 42 0.38 8.50 -13.44
N PHE A 43 -0.06 8.13 -12.24
CA PHE A 43 -0.85 6.91 -12.04
C PHE A 43 -2.22 7.03 -12.72
N VAL A 44 -2.71 5.93 -13.26
CA VAL A 44 -3.99 5.85 -14.00
C VAL A 44 -5.14 5.52 -13.06
N GLU A 45 -4.95 4.52 -12.19
CA GLU A 45 -5.96 4.03 -11.27
C GLU A 45 -6.07 4.96 -10.04
N PRO A 46 -7.22 4.95 -9.35
CA PRO A 46 -7.38 5.63 -8.07
C PRO A 46 -6.32 5.15 -7.06
N LEU A 47 -5.67 6.10 -6.40
CA LEU A 47 -4.62 5.78 -5.44
C LEU A 47 -5.23 5.24 -4.14
N PRO A 48 -4.72 4.12 -3.62
CA PRO A 48 -5.18 3.56 -2.35
C PRO A 48 -4.84 4.50 -1.18
N THR A 49 -5.77 4.64 -0.27
CA THR A 49 -5.63 5.47 0.94
C THR A 49 -5.17 4.64 2.14
N ASP A 50 -4.69 5.30 3.18
CA ASP A 50 -4.35 4.65 4.45
C ASP A 50 -5.58 3.98 5.07
N GLU A 51 -5.37 2.79 5.64
CA GLU A 51 -6.43 1.95 6.18
C GLU A 51 -6.09 1.44 7.58
N PHE A 52 -7.14 1.21 8.38
CA PHE A 52 -7.09 0.42 9.60
C PHE A 52 -7.94 -0.85 9.42
N ILE A 53 -7.36 -2.02 9.67
CA ILE A 53 -7.99 -3.32 9.42
C ILE A 53 -7.90 -4.20 10.67
N CYS A 54 -8.97 -4.93 10.95
CA CYS A 54 -8.98 -6.00 11.94
C CYS A 54 -8.81 -7.36 11.24
N GLY A 55 -7.74 -8.08 11.56
CA GLY A 55 -7.49 -9.41 11.02
C GLY A 55 -6.63 -9.42 9.77
N GLN A 56 -7.17 -9.81 8.61
CA GLN A 56 -6.37 -10.05 7.41
C GLN A 56 -6.35 -8.84 6.48
N ILE A 57 -5.16 -8.55 5.95
CA ILE A 57 -4.92 -7.51 4.95
C ILE A 57 -5.42 -7.95 3.57
N THR A 58 -5.95 -6.99 2.82
CA THR A 58 -6.28 -7.18 1.40
C THR A 58 -5.02 -7.18 0.52
N PRO A 59 -5.03 -7.88 -0.62
CA PRO A 59 -3.94 -7.81 -1.60
C PRO A 59 -3.67 -6.36 -2.04
N PRO A 60 -2.42 -6.03 -2.44
CA PRO A 60 -2.11 -4.68 -2.91
C PRO A 60 -2.83 -4.37 -4.23
N ALA A 61 -3.17 -3.09 -4.41
CA ALA A 61 -3.73 -2.61 -5.67
C ALA A 61 -2.69 -2.75 -6.80
N THR A 62 -3.16 -3.11 -7.99
CA THR A 62 -2.34 -3.04 -9.20
C THR A 62 -2.49 -1.65 -9.79
N LEU A 63 -1.39 -0.90 -9.85
CA LEU A 63 -1.37 0.43 -10.43
C LEU A 63 -0.57 0.42 -11.73
N THR A 64 -1.06 1.18 -12.72
CA THR A 64 -0.36 1.50 -13.95
C THR A 64 -0.08 3.00 -14.01
N ALA A 65 0.83 3.41 -14.89
CA ALA A 65 1.15 4.82 -15.07
C ALA A 65 1.27 5.18 -16.54
N THR A 66 1.00 6.43 -16.83
CA THR A 66 1.17 7.02 -18.17
C THR A 66 2.05 8.25 -18.09
N ASP A 67 2.78 8.48 -19.17
CA ASP A 67 3.58 9.67 -19.36
C ASP A 67 3.27 10.36 -20.69
N ASN A 68 3.61 11.64 -20.80
CA ASN A 68 3.37 12.44 -22.01
C ASN A 68 4.41 12.20 -23.11
N CYS A 69 5.59 11.66 -22.78
CA CYS A 69 6.72 11.53 -23.69
C CYS A 69 7.29 10.12 -23.78
N GLY A 70 6.60 9.10 -23.33
CA GLY A 70 7.10 7.72 -23.43
C GLY A 70 6.26 6.71 -22.67
N SER A 71 6.88 5.60 -22.34
CA SER A 71 6.30 4.58 -21.47
C SER A 71 6.73 4.81 -20.01
N ALA A 72 5.85 4.45 -19.08
CA ALA A 72 6.17 4.44 -17.65
C ALA A 72 6.03 3.03 -17.09
N VAL A 73 6.92 2.67 -16.17
CA VAL A 73 6.92 1.39 -15.47
C VAL A 73 6.60 1.63 -14.00
N VAL A 74 5.67 0.85 -13.43
CA VAL A 74 5.35 0.88 -12.01
C VAL A 74 6.03 -0.30 -11.32
N THR A 75 6.78 -0.01 -10.25
CA THR A 75 7.32 -0.99 -9.33
C THR A 75 6.60 -0.91 -7.99
N PHE A 76 6.50 -2.04 -7.29
CA PHE A 76 5.82 -2.16 -6.01
C PHE A 76 6.76 -2.75 -4.95
N THR A 77 6.72 -2.20 -3.75
CA THR A 77 7.38 -2.75 -2.56
C THR A 77 6.44 -2.70 -1.36
N GLU A 78 6.55 -3.70 -0.48
CA GLU A 78 5.83 -3.73 0.79
C GLU A 78 6.82 -4.04 1.92
N THR A 79 6.73 -3.30 3.01
CA THR A 79 7.45 -3.54 4.25
C THR A 79 6.48 -3.72 5.39
N VAL A 80 6.86 -4.52 6.40
CA VAL A 80 6.02 -4.85 7.55
C VAL A 80 6.79 -4.57 8.82
N ASP A 81 6.25 -3.68 9.65
CA ASP A 81 6.73 -3.40 11.00
C ASP A 81 5.74 -3.96 12.03
N SER A 82 6.25 -4.63 13.06
CA SER A 82 5.44 -5.19 14.15
C SER A 82 5.57 -4.34 15.41
N VAL A 83 4.43 -3.89 15.95
CA VAL A 83 4.36 -3.19 17.23
C VAL A 83 3.97 -4.19 18.32
N SER A 84 4.96 -4.75 19.00
CA SER A 84 4.81 -5.88 19.94
C SER A 84 3.88 -5.63 21.13
N GLN A 85 3.71 -4.36 21.55
CA GLN A 85 2.93 -4.03 22.75
C GLN A 85 1.41 -4.03 22.53
N ILE A 86 0.95 -4.01 21.28
CA ILE A 86 -0.48 -3.86 20.94
C ILE A 86 -0.95 -4.85 19.87
N ASN A 87 -0.20 -5.94 19.62
CA ASN A 87 -0.51 -6.94 18.58
C ASN A 87 -0.89 -6.31 17.23
N THR A 88 -0.14 -5.28 16.83
CA THR A 88 -0.41 -4.50 15.62
C THR A 88 0.74 -4.64 14.64
N LYS A 89 0.40 -4.84 13.37
CA LYS A 89 1.35 -4.79 12.25
C LYS A 89 1.07 -3.57 11.41
N ILE A 90 2.12 -2.91 10.98
CA ILE A 90 2.04 -1.77 10.06
C ILE A 90 2.65 -2.20 8.75
N TYR A 91 1.82 -2.23 7.71
CA TYR A 91 2.25 -2.46 6.33
C TYR A 91 2.45 -1.10 5.66
N THR A 92 3.62 -0.90 5.09
CA THR A 92 3.91 0.26 4.25
C THR A 92 4.09 -0.23 2.83
N ARG A 93 3.16 0.16 1.96
CA ARG A 93 3.12 -0.14 0.54
C ARG A 93 3.57 1.06 -0.25
N VAL A 94 4.48 0.86 -1.18
CA VAL A 94 5.03 1.93 -2.01
C VAL A 94 4.96 1.53 -3.48
N TRP A 95 4.32 2.34 -4.29
CA TRP A 95 4.32 2.27 -5.75
C TRP A 95 5.20 3.38 -6.29
N THR A 96 6.11 3.03 -7.17
CA THR A 96 7.01 3.98 -7.84
C THR A 96 6.81 3.85 -9.35
N ALA A 97 6.30 4.89 -9.96
CA ALA A 97 6.21 5.03 -11.41
C ALA A 97 7.46 5.75 -11.92
N THR A 98 8.12 5.17 -12.90
CA THR A 98 9.34 5.74 -13.51
C THR A 98 9.18 5.73 -15.03
N ASP A 99 9.46 6.86 -15.67
CA ASP A 99 9.49 6.98 -17.12
C ASP A 99 10.85 6.60 -17.72
N GLU A 100 10.99 6.69 -19.03
CA GLU A 100 12.23 6.40 -19.74
C GLU A 100 13.34 7.45 -19.51
N CYS A 101 12.99 8.66 -19.05
CA CYS A 101 13.91 9.75 -18.68
C CYS A 101 14.33 9.73 -17.20
N GLN A 102 13.85 8.75 -16.41
CA GLN A 102 14.09 8.61 -14.98
C GLN A 102 13.37 9.66 -14.13
N ASN A 103 12.32 10.31 -14.65
CA ASN A 103 11.42 11.08 -13.82
C ASN A 103 10.53 10.12 -13.03
N ILE A 104 10.22 10.47 -11.77
CA ILE A 104 9.64 9.53 -10.80
C ILE A 104 8.40 10.15 -10.14
N THR A 105 7.34 9.36 -10.01
CA THR A 105 6.20 9.63 -9.13
C THR A 105 6.07 8.49 -8.13
N VAL A 106 5.92 8.82 -6.85
CA VAL A 106 5.80 7.85 -5.76
C VAL A 106 4.47 8.02 -5.06
N HIS A 107 3.81 6.90 -4.77
CA HIS A 107 2.65 6.83 -3.91
C HIS A 107 2.89 5.84 -2.77
N GLN A 108 2.45 6.20 -1.57
CA GLN A 108 2.58 5.38 -0.37
C GLN A 108 1.21 5.18 0.27
N GLN A 109 0.93 3.94 0.69
CA GLN A 109 -0.20 3.57 1.54
C GLN A 109 0.33 2.96 2.83
N LYS A 110 -0.26 3.36 3.96
CA LYS A 110 -0.02 2.75 5.27
C LYS A 110 -1.26 1.98 5.70
N ILE A 111 -1.10 0.68 5.99
CA ILE A 111 -2.18 -0.15 6.53
C ILE A 111 -1.81 -0.57 7.94
N THR A 112 -2.65 -0.20 8.90
CA THR A 112 -2.50 -0.63 10.30
C THR A 112 -3.41 -1.82 10.55
N VAL A 113 -2.83 -2.98 10.85
CA VAL A 113 -3.58 -4.22 11.08
C VAL A 113 -3.51 -4.59 12.56
N SER A 114 -4.66 -4.63 13.22
CA SER A 114 -4.78 -5.19 14.58
C SER A 114 -5.23 -6.63 14.51
N GLU A 115 -4.59 -7.52 15.28
CA GLU A 115 -4.98 -8.93 15.33
C GLU A 115 -6.28 -9.11 16.13
N ILE A 116 -7.15 -9.97 15.62
CA ILE A 116 -8.33 -10.45 16.35
C ILE A 116 -7.87 -11.54 17.33
N ILE A 117 -8.06 -11.33 18.63
CA ILE A 117 -7.66 -12.28 19.65
C ILE A 117 -8.83 -13.23 19.93
N ARG A 118 -8.56 -14.54 19.92
CA ARG A 118 -9.51 -15.58 20.32
C ARG A 118 -8.91 -16.38 21.46
N ILE A 119 -9.62 -16.41 22.59
CA ILE A 119 -9.17 -17.09 23.81
C ILE A 119 -10.17 -18.18 24.15
N GLU A 120 -9.68 -19.39 24.39
CA GLU A 120 -10.46 -20.47 25.01
C GLU A 120 -10.11 -20.56 26.50
N LEU A 121 -11.12 -20.45 27.34
CA LEU A 121 -10.99 -20.45 28.79
C LEU A 121 -11.79 -21.59 29.38
N ALA A 122 -11.14 -22.56 30.04
CA ALA A 122 -11.80 -23.62 30.81
C ALA A 122 -11.83 -23.25 32.30
N ARG A 123 -13.00 -23.32 32.92
CA ARG A 123 -13.19 -23.08 34.36
C ARG A 123 -14.12 -24.11 34.98
N THR A 124 -13.87 -24.40 36.25
CA THR A 124 -14.73 -25.26 37.07
C THR A 124 -15.11 -24.51 38.34
N ILE A 125 -16.40 -24.50 38.65
CA ILE A 125 -16.97 -23.92 39.89
C ILE A 125 -17.83 -24.96 40.60
N CYS A 126 -18.22 -24.67 41.85
CA CYS A 126 -19.20 -25.48 42.61
C CYS A 126 -20.63 -25.00 42.32
N GLU A 127 -21.59 -25.90 42.51
CA GLU A 127 -23.03 -25.56 42.44
C GLU A 127 -23.36 -24.40 43.42
N GLY A 128 -24.07 -23.38 42.92
CA GLY A 128 -24.39 -22.15 43.66
C GLY A 128 -23.36 -21.03 43.49
N GLU A 129 -22.18 -21.33 42.94
CA GLU A 129 -21.20 -20.30 42.57
C GLU A 129 -21.49 -19.71 41.16
N GLN A 130 -20.91 -18.55 40.90
CA GLN A 130 -20.95 -17.90 39.58
C GLN A 130 -19.56 -17.51 39.14
N TYR A 131 -19.31 -17.70 37.87
CA TYR A 131 -18.11 -17.19 37.16
C TYR A 131 -18.44 -15.93 36.39
N VAL A 132 -17.73 -14.84 36.64
CA VAL A 132 -17.92 -13.57 35.98
C VAL A 132 -16.94 -13.46 34.83
N LEU A 133 -17.45 -13.16 33.63
CA LEU A 133 -16.64 -12.88 32.46
C LEU A 133 -17.21 -11.61 31.76
N GLY A 134 -16.41 -10.54 31.72
CA GLY A 134 -16.89 -9.23 31.30
C GLY A 134 -18.01 -8.73 32.22
N ASP A 135 -19.12 -8.32 31.65
CA ASP A 135 -20.30 -7.85 32.36
C ASP A 135 -21.32 -8.97 32.69
N ASN A 136 -21.04 -10.22 32.29
CA ASN A 136 -21.92 -11.36 32.44
C ASN A 136 -21.46 -12.34 33.51
N SER A 137 -22.43 -13.00 34.14
CA SER A 137 -22.24 -14.02 35.19
C SER A 137 -22.83 -15.36 34.75
N TYR A 138 -22.08 -16.44 34.91
CA TYR A 138 -22.42 -17.79 34.48
C TYR A 138 -22.37 -18.76 35.68
N GLY A 139 -23.48 -19.46 35.93
CA GLY A 139 -23.61 -20.42 37.04
C GLY A 139 -24.03 -21.82 36.60
N LEU A 140 -24.09 -22.13 35.31
CA LEU A 140 -24.45 -23.43 34.78
C LEU A 140 -23.32 -23.97 33.90
N THR A 141 -23.20 -25.31 33.88
CA THR A 141 -22.27 -25.95 32.93
C THR A 141 -22.67 -25.62 31.50
N GLY A 142 -21.70 -25.13 30.70
CA GLY A 142 -21.96 -24.74 29.29
C GLY A 142 -20.76 -24.11 28.63
N VAL A 143 -20.96 -23.78 27.34
CA VAL A 143 -20.00 -23.02 26.53
C VAL A 143 -20.60 -21.64 26.30
N TYR A 144 -19.86 -20.62 26.69
CA TYR A 144 -20.30 -19.23 26.57
C TYR A 144 -19.30 -18.43 25.75
N ASN A 145 -19.79 -17.57 24.85
CA ASN A 145 -18.97 -16.70 24.03
C ASN A 145 -19.22 -15.25 24.40
N GLU A 146 -18.13 -14.57 24.77
CA GLU A 146 -18.14 -13.13 25.06
C GLU A 146 -17.26 -12.39 24.06
N THR A 147 -17.72 -11.21 23.66
CA THR A 147 -17.00 -10.33 22.73
C THR A 147 -16.52 -9.09 23.48
N PHE A 148 -15.23 -8.80 23.34
CA PHE A 148 -14.59 -7.64 23.93
C PHE A 148 -14.00 -6.79 22.83
N THR A 149 -14.41 -5.51 22.75
CA THR A 149 -13.86 -4.55 21.81
C THR A 149 -12.56 -3.98 22.35
N SER A 150 -11.48 -4.11 21.58
CA SER A 150 -10.19 -3.53 21.94
C SER A 150 -10.22 -2.00 21.83
N SER A 151 -9.22 -1.32 22.41
CA SER A 151 -9.05 0.14 22.29
C SER A 151 -8.86 0.61 20.85
N LEU A 152 -8.51 -0.30 19.94
CA LEU A 152 -8.35 -0.05 18.50
C LEU A 152 -9.62 -0.38 17.67
N GLY A 153 -10.72 -0.77 18.35
CA GLY A 153 -11.99 -1.08 17.69
C GLY A 153 -12.10 -2.49 17.10
N CYS A 154 -11.11 -3.37 17.33
CA CYS A 154 -11.17 -4.76 16.87
C CYS A 154 -11.77 -5.67 17.95
N ASP A 155 -12.78 -6.44 17.58
CA ASP A 155 -13.44 -7.34 18.48
C ASP A 155 -12.59 -8.61 18.74
N SER A 156 -12.47 -8.96 20.02
CA SER A 156 -11.83 -10.19 20.49
C SER A 156 -12.88 -11.10 21.10
N THR A 157 -12.78 -12.39 20.89
CA THR A 157 -13.76 -13.37 21.41
C THR A 157 -13.11 -14.24 22.47
N VAL A 158 -13.79 -14.38 23.61
CA VAL A 158 -13.45 -15.36 24.66
C VAL A 158 -14.52 -16.43 24.70
N THR A 159 -14.13 -17.68 24.48
CA THR A 159 -14.99 -18.85 24.64
C THR A 159 -14.74 -19.46 26.02
N LEU A 160 -15.72 -19.36 26.92
CA LEU A 160 -15.68 -19.97 28.26
C LEU A 160 -16.33 -21.34 28.22
N ASN A 161 -15.54 -22.37 28.54
CA ASN A 161 -16.02 -23.73 28.81
C ASN A 161 -16.16 -23.87 30.33
N LEU A 162 -17.36 -23.72 30.86
CA LEU A 162 -17.68 -23.79 32.29
C LEU A 162 -18.19 -25.17 32.69
N THR A 163 -17.59 -25.74 33.71
CA THR A 163 -18.06 -26.96 34.39
C THR A 163 -18.53 -26.60 35.78
N VAL A 164 -19.75 -27.03 36.17
CA VAL A 164 -20.28 -26.85 37.52
C VAL A 164 -20.38 -28.22 38.19
N ASN A 165 -19.64 -28.39 39.30
CA ASN A 165 -19.66 -29.61 40.07
C ASN A 165 -20.76 -29.54 41.14
N PRO A 166 -21.55 -30.60 41.32
CA PRO A 166 -22.57 -30.64 42.37
C PRO A 166 -21.95 -30.61 43.78
N VAL A 167 -22.61 -29.92 44.68
CA VAL A 167 -22.26 -29.98 46.13
C VAL A 167 -22.68 -31.34 46.67
N LYS A 168 -21.78 -32.03 47.36
CA LYS A 168 -22.06 -33.32 48.00
C LYS A 168 -22.79 -33.14 49.32
#